data_0c9ef3beb1d2d7889082f9b717349394
#
_entry.id   0c9ef3beb1d2d7889082f9b717349394
#
_cell.length_a   1.000
_cell.length_b   1.000
_cell.length_c   1.000
_cell.angle_alpha   90.00
_cell.angle_beta   90.00
_cell.angle_gamma   90.00
#
_symmetry.space_group_name_H-M   'P 1'
#
loop_
_entity.id
_entity.type
_entity.pdbx_description
1 polymer ?
#
loop_
_entity_poly.entity_id
_entity_poly.type
_entity_poly.pdbx_seq_one_letter_code
_entity_poly.pdbx_strand_id
1 'polypeptide(L)'
;MIEGVVLYGIGPDFNTSCFSGEFVKGSFPAFNDTVLNDSVVISKVLADKLLLDVNDKISMYFMREDKPSIRRFVIAGIYESGFSTYDKLYVVGDINHVRKLNGWNNNEVTGYQVFLKSSKNTDEYVDYANSFLDYNSMVFPYYKINQQVFDWLNLQDTNVILLITLMAVVCAITVISIMIIIIIEKSSMIGVLKALGMDNRSVRIVFMTKSLYLSALGVIIGDVLAITLSVLQKYFSIIKLSQESYYMSTVPVEINVAAIITVNISALLLCLLASVIPSSMIGRISPFSAIQSE
;
A
#
# COMPACT_ATOMS: atom_id res chain seq x y z
N MET A 1 5.92 -5.67 -36.42
CA MET A 1 6.70 -5.48 -35.21
C MET A 1 6.80 -6.83 -34.53
N ILE A 2 7.91 -7.18 -33.88
CA ILE A 2 8.10 -8.46 -33.17
C ILE A 2 8.46 -8.14 -31.72
N GLU A 3 7.78 -8.81 -30.78
CA GLU A 3 8.03 -8.66 -29.34
C GLU A 3 8.25 -10.02 -28.70
N GLY A 4 9.16 -10.08 -27.73
CA GLY A 4 9.41 -11.27 -26.93
C GLY A 4 8.35 -11.39 -25.83
N VAL A 5 7.55 -12.47 -25.89
CA VAL A 5 6.49 -12.73 -24.91
C VAL A 5 6.53 -14.19 -24.44
N VAL A 6 5.95 -14.44 -23.28
CA VAL A 6 5.77 -15.77 -22.71
C VAL A 6 4.30 -16.14 -22.76
N LEU A 7 3.97 -17.28 -23.38
CA LEU A 7 2.61 -17.82 -23.33
C LEU A 7 2.36 -18.47 -21.98
N TYR A 8 1.50 -17.88 -21.19
CA TYR A 8 1.06 -18.38 -19.89
C TYR A 8 -0.19 -19.24 -20.09
N GLY A 9 0.01 -20.56 -20.10
CA GLY A 9 -1.09 -21.51 -20.29
C GLY A 9 -1.86 -21.76 -19.01
N ILE A 10 -3.17 -21.56 -19.05
CA ILE A 10 -4.06 -21.81 -17.92
C ILE A 10 -5.12 -22.83 -18.27
N GLY A 11 -5.54 -23.61 -17.26
CA GLY A 11 -6.60 -24.62 -17.39
C GLY A 11 -7.97 -24.08 -17.00
N PRO A 12 -9.02 -24.91 -17.11
CA PRO A 12 -10.39 -24.54 -16.74
C PRO A 12 -10.57 -24.31 -15.23
N ASP A 13 -9.69 -24.86 -14.42
CA ASP A 13 -9.66 -24.74 -12.95
C ASP A 13 -8.97 -23.47 -12.47
N PHE A 14 -8.42 -22.68 -13.39
CA PHE A 14 -7.74 -21.42 -13.04
C PHE A 14 -8.73 -20.39 -12.50
N ASN A 15 -8.38 -19.78 -11.36
CA ASN A 15 -9.20 -18.74 -10.76
C ASN A 15 -9.08 -17.42 -11.53
N THR A 16 -10.04 -17.15 -12.41
CA THR A 16 -10.09 -15.93 -13.23
C THR A 16 -10.48 -14.68 -12.44
N SER A 17 -10.87 -14.81 -11.17
CA SER A 17 -11.23 -13.65 -10.33
C SER A 17 -10.08 -12.65 -10.15
N CYS A 18 -8.84 -13.10 -10.31
CA CYS A 18 -7.65 -12.24 -10.32
C CYS A 18 -7.65 -11.23 -11.48
N PHE A 19 -8.37 -11.54 -12.57
CA PHE A 19 -8.51 -10.66 -13.73
C PHE A 19 -9.88 -9.96 -13.80
N SER A 20 -10.81 -10.29 -12.88
CA SER A 20 -12.15 -9.69 -12.86
C SER A 20 -12.05 -8.22 -12.44
N GLY A 21 -12.34 -7.31 -13.39
CA GLY A 21 -12.26 -5.86 -13.20
C GLY A 21 -11.10 -5.18 -13.94
N GLU A 22 -10.17 -5.94 -14.50
CA GLU A 22 -8.99 -5.42 -15.19
C GLU A 22 -9.13 -5.43 -16.73
N PHE A 23 -10.28 -5.91 -17.26
CA PHE A 23 -10.50 -5.90 -18.70
C PHE A 23 -10.84 -4.50 -19.22
N VAL A 24 -10.03 -4.04 -20.18
CA VAL A 24 -10.26 -2.80 -20.91
C VAL A 24 -11.25 -3.03 -22.06
N LYS A 25 -11.10 -4.19 -22.75
CA LYS A 25 -11.96 -4.61 -23.86
C LYS A 25 -12.07 -6.14 -23.90
N GLY A 26 -13.20 -6.66 -24.40
CA GLY A 26 -13.43 -8.08 -24.55
C GLY A 26 -13.72 -8.79 -23.24
N SER A 27 -13.49 -10.10 -23.20
CA SER A 27 -13.73 -10.94 -22.02
C SER A 27 -12.76 -12.11 -21.98
N PHE A 28 -12.67 -12.75 -20.81
CA PHE A 28 -11.85 -13.93 -20.63
C PHE A 28 -12.48 -15.13 -21.38
N PRO A 29 -11.72 -15.81 -22.26
CA PRO A 29 -12.24 -16.99 -22.96
C PRO A 29 -12.42 -18.18 -21.99
N ALA A 30 -13.45 -18.99 -22.21
CA ALA A 30 -13.61 -20.24 -21.47
C ALA A 30 -12.66 -21.30 -22.05
N PHE A 31 -11.80 -21.85 -21.21
CA PHE A 31 -10.92 -22.96 -21.57
C PHE A 31 -11.51 -24.28 -21.09
N ASN A 32 -11.32 -25.35 -21.88
CA ASN A 32 -11.78 -26.70 -21.59
C ASN A 32 -10.61 -27.68 -21.75
N ASP A 33 -10.62 -28.77 -20.97
CA ASP A 33 -9.56 -29.78 -21.04
C ASP A 33 -9.53 -30.56 -22.36
N THR A 34 -10.66 -30.65 -23.06
CA THR A 34 -10.84 -31.52 -24.22
C THR A 34 -10.72 -30.82 -25.56
N VAL A 35 -11.00 -29.52 -25.60
CA VAL A 35 -11.04 -28.74 -26.85
C VAL A 35 -9.99 -27.65 -26.83
N LEU A 36 -9.07 -27.68 -27.79
CA LEU A 36 -8.05 -26.68 -27.95
C LEU A 36 -8.69 -25.34 -28.33
N ASN A 37 -8.40 -24.30 -27.55
CA ASN A 37 -8.91 -22.96 -27.78
C ASN A 37 -7.76 -22.02 -28.24
N ASP A 38 -7.90 -21.52 -29.47
CA ASP A 38 -6.92 -20.61 -30.06
C ASP A 38 -7.08 -19.14 -29.60
N SER A 39 -7.93 -18.88 -28.61
CA SER A 39 -8.14 -17.55 -28.07
C SER A 39 -7.08 -17.21 -27.02
N VAL A 40 -6.59 -15.97 -27.05
CA VAL A 40 -5.64 -15.44 -26.07
C VAL A 40 -6.11 -14.10 -25.51
N VAL A 41 -5.60 -13.79 -24.34
CA VAL A 41 -5.78 -12.48 -23.71
C VAL A 41 -4.41 -11.81 -23.63
N ILE A 42 -4.34 -10.56 -24.07
CA ILE A 42 -3.11 -9.77 -24.09
C ILE A 42 -3.27 -8.54 -23.18
N SER A 43 -2.16 -8.00 -22.72
CA SER A 43 -2.20 -6.73 -21.99
C SER A 43 -2.44 -5.55 -22.93
N LYS A 44 -2.96 -4.46 -22.37
CA LYS A 44 -3.12 -3.18 -23.08
C LYS A 44 -1.77 -2.66 -23.58
N VAL A 45 -0.70 -2.83 -22.81
CA VAL A 45 0.65 -2.43 -23.19
C VAL A 45 1.11 -3.14 -24.46
N LEU A 46 0.86 -4.45 -24.59
CA LEU A 46 1.16 -5.21 -25.80
C LEU A 46 0.21 -4.84 -26.95
N ALA A 47 -1.07 -4.65 -26.67
CA ALA A 47 -2.07 -4.25 -27.66
C ALA A 47 -1.71 -2.90 -28.30
N ASP A 48 -1.41 -1.89 -27.50
CA ASP A 48 -1.02 -0.55 -27.96
C ASP A 48 0.31 -0.59 -28.74
N LYS A 49 1.29 -1.35 -28.25
CA LYS A 49 2.60 -1.47 -28.90
C LYS A 49 2.54 -2.17 -30.25
N LEU A 50 1.71 -3.20 -30.37
CA LEU A 50 1.56 -3.98 -31.60
C LEU A 50 0.41 -3.48 -32.50
N LEU A 51 -0.34 -2.45 -32.07
CA LEU A 51 -1.50 -1.88 -32.75
C LEU A 51 -2.57 -2.95 -33.03
N LEU A 52 -2.91 -3.73 -32.00
CA LEU A 52 -3.87 -4.82 -32.05
C LEU A 52 -5.12 -4.49 -31.25
N ASP A 53 -6.28 -5.00 -31.72
CA ASP A 53 -7.55 -4.92 -30.99
C ASP A 53 -8.19 -6.31 -30.82
N VAL A 54 -9.28 -6.39 -30.09
CA VAL A 54 -10.07 -7.62 -29.90
C VAL A 54 -10.53 -8.15 -31.24
N ASN A 55 -10.48 -9.47 -31.41
CA ASN A 55 -10.71 -10.25 -32.64
C ASN A 55 -9.57 -10.18 -33.69
N ASP A 56 -8.51 -9.45 -33.46
CA ASP A 56 -7.34 -9.51 -34.32
C ASP A 56 -6.61 -10.85 -34.16
N LYS A 57 -5.89 -11.23 -35.23
CA LYS A 57 -5.12 -12.47 -35.30
C LYS A 57 -3.64 -12.16 -35.08
N ILE A 58 -3.03 -12.87 -34.13
CA ILE A 58 -1.60 -12.81 -33.88
C ILE A 58 -0.93 -14.13 -34.23
N SER A 59 0.31 -14.07 -34.71
CA SER A 59 1.15 -15.24 -34.93
C SER A 59 2.28 -15.26 -33.92
N MET A 60 2.34 -16.30 -33.11
CA MET A 60 3.41 -16.50 -32.14
C MET A 60 4.40 -17.54 -32.65
N TYR A 61 5.68 -17.21 -32.54
CA TYR A 61 6.79 -18.06 -32.92
C TYR A 61 7.42 -18.65 -31.66
N PHE A 62 7.34 -19.98 -31.54
CA PHE A 62 7.93 -20.70 -30.42
C PHE A 62 9.25 -21.31 -30.86
N MET A 63 10.35 -20.90 -30.23
CA MET A 63 11.68 -21.43 -30.49
C MET A 63 11.81 -22.80 -29.79
N ARG A 64 12.03 -23.84 -30.59
CA ARG A 64 12.42 -25.19 -30.12
C ARG A 64 13.79 -25.51 -30.67
N GLU A 65 14.48 -26.47 -30.03
CA GLU A 65 15.85 -26.88 -30.41
C GLU A 65 15.95 -27.31 -31.88
N ASP A 66 14.89 -27.94 -32.43
CA ASP A 66 14.93 -28.50 -33.79
C ASP A 66 14.31 -27.61 -34.87
N LYS A 67 13.18 -26.97 -34.59
CA LYS A 67 12.47 -26.14 -35.58
C LYS A 67 11.52 -25.12 -34.91
N PRO A 68 11.45 -23.89 -35.42
CA PRO A 68 10.47 -22.93 -34.94
C PRO A 68 9.05 -23.40 -35.24
N SER A 69 8.17 -23.37 -34.25
CA SER A 69 6.75 -23.67 -34.39
C SER A 69 5.94 -22.39 -34.40
N ILE A 70 5.07 -22.26 -35.41
CA ILE A 70 4.19 -21.09 -35.54
C ILE A 70 2.78 -21.49 -35.10
N ARG A 71 2.17 -20.68 -34.24
CA ARG A 71 0.77 -20.81 -33.85
C ARG A 71 0.05 -19.49 -34.08
N ARG A 72 -1.19 -19.56 -34.55
CA ARG A 72 -2.04 -18.40 -34.76
C ARG A 72 -3.11 -18.38 -33.68
N PHE A 73 -3.25 -17.20 -33.07
CA PHE A 73 -4.21 -16.97 -31.99
C PHE A 73 -5.13 -15.80 -32.34
N VAL A 74 -6.31 -15.77 -31.75
CA VAL A 74 -7.28 -14.68 -31.84
C VAL A 74 -7.34 -13.98 -30.49
N ILE A 75 -7.30 -12.67 -30.47
CA ILE A 75 -7.38 -11.88 -29.24
C ILE A 75 -8.82 -11.85 -28.76
N ALA A 76 -9.12 -12.49 -27.64
CA ALA A 76 -10.44 -12.51 -27.01
C ALA A 76 -10.67 -11.34 -26.06
N GLY A 77 -9.59 -10.82 -25.47
CA GLY A 77 -9.67 -9.71 -24.53
C GLY A 77 -8.35 -9.01 -24.33
N ILE A 78 -8.44 -7.77 -23.84
CA ILE A 78 -7.32 -6.90 -23.50
C ILE A 78 -7.48 -6.50 -22.04
N TYR A 79 -6.46 -6.81 -21.22
CA TYR A 79 -6.43 -6.51 -19.79
C TYR A 79 -5.35 -5.47 -19.44
N GLU A 80 -5.48 -4.84 -18.27
CA GLU A 80 -4.50 -3.92 -17.72
C GLU A 80 -4.33 -4.25 -16.23
N SER A 81 -3.26 -5.02 -15.88
CA SER A 81 -3.06 -5.50 -14.50
C SER A 81 -2.43 -4.45 -13.57
N GLY A 82 -1.90 -3.38 -14.15
CA GLY A 82 -1.13 -2.39 -13.40
C GLY A 82 0.34 -2.78 -13.15
N PHE A 83 0.70 -4.04 -13.40
CA PHE A 83 2.08 -4.52 -13.28
C PHE A 83 2.79 -4.50 -14.63
N SER A 84 3.43 -3.40 -14.95
CA SER A 84 4.03 -3.16 -16.26
C SER A 84 5.02 -4.26 -16.71
N THR A 85 5.73 -4.89 -15.78
CA THR A 85 6.65 -6.00 -16.08
C THR A 85 5.92 -7.23 -16.56
N TYR A 86 4.81 -7.59 -15.91
CA TYR A 86 3.96 -8.71 -16.31
C TYR A 86 3.20 -8.39 -17.59
N ASP A 87 2.65 -7.18 -17.68
CA ASP A 87 1.90 -6.71 -18.84
C ASP A 87 2.74 -6.67 -20.13
N LYS A 88 4.05 -6.45 -20.02
CA LYS A 88 4.97 -6.48 -21.18
C LYS A 88 5.38 -7.89 -21.59
N LEU A 89 5.27 -8.88 -20.70
CA LEU A 89 5.87 -10.20 -20.91
C LEU A 89 4.85 -11.30 -21.19
N TYR A 90 3.70 -11.29 -20.53
CA TYR A 90 2.77 -12.44 -20.57
C TYR A 90 1.60 -12.24 -21.51
N VAL A 91 1.34 -13.32 -22.30
CA VAL A 91 0.12 -13.55 -23.05
C VAL A 91 -0.57 -14.75 -22.43
N VAL A 92 -1.83 -14.61 -22.03
CA VAL A 92 -2.57 -15.68 -21.37
C VAL A 92 -3.38 -16.47 -22.40
N GLY A 93 -3.27 -17.80 -22.37
CA GLY A 93 -3.94 -18.67 -23.31
C GLY A 93 -4.21 -20.07 -22.75
N ASP A 94 -4.73 -20.95 -23.60
CA ASP A 94 -5.06 -22.32 -23.23
C ASP A 94 -3.79 -23.15 -22.92
N ILE A 95 -3.76 -23.82 -21.78
CA ILE A 95 -2.67 -24.72 -21.34
C ILE A 95 -2.41 -25.85 -22.34
N ASN A 96 -3.42 -26.28 -23.11
CA ASN A 96 -3.28 -27.33 -24.07
C ASN A 96 -2.34 -26.96 -25.23
N HIS A 97 -2.19 -25.67 -25.56
CA HIS A 97 -1.15 -25.22 -26.49
C HIS A 97 0.25 -25.42 -25.91
N VAL A 98 0.45 -25.10 -24.63
CA VAL A 98 1.74 -25.26 -23.94
C VAL A 98 2.09 -26.73 -23.84
N ARG A 99 1.14 -27.59 -23.48
CA ARG A 99 1.32 -29.05 -23.44
C ARG A 99 1.74 -29.61 -24.79
N LYS A 100 1.04 -29.24 -25.86
CA LYS A 100 1.38 -29.68 -27.24
C LYS A 100 2.75 -29.18 -27.69
N LEU A 101 3.10 -27.95 -27.35
CA LEU A 101 4.39 -27.37 -27.70
C LEU A 101 5.55 -28.10 -27.00
N ASN A 102 5.36 -28.50 -25.74
CA ASN A 102 6.39 -29.19 -24.96
C ASN A 102 6.37 -30.72 -25.11
N GLY A 103 5.36 -31.27 -25.78
CA GLY A 103 5.18 -32.72 -25.88
C GLY A 103 4.73 -33.37 -24.58
N TRP A 104 4.06 -32.61 -23.73
CA TRP A 104 3.56 -33.04 -22.42
C TRP A 104 2.24 -33.79 -22.52
N ASN A 105 2.00 -34.68 -21.55
CA ASN A 105 0.71 -35.34 -21.36
C ASN A 105 -0.33 -34.38 -20.75
N ASN A 106 -1.60 -34.76 -20.79
CA ASN A 106 -2.68 -33.91 -20.28
C ASN A 106 -2.60 -33.62 -18.77
N ASN A 107 -1.88 -34.44 -18.02
CA ASN A 107 -1.71 -34.28 -16.57
C ASN A 107 -0.41 -33.54 -16.19
N GLU A 108 0.40 -33.14 -17.17
CA GLU A 108 1.65 -32.43 -16.93
C GLU A 108 1.43 -30.93 -16.96
N VAL A 109 2.01 -30.24 -16.00
CA VAL A 109 2.00 -28.77 -15.85
C VAL A 109 3.33 -28.28 -15.35
N THR A 110 3.65 -27.03 -15.58
CA THR A 110 4.87 -26.40 -15.03
C THR A 110 4.79 -26.24 -13.51
N GLY A 111 3.61 -26.01 -12.99
CA GLY A 111 3.38 -25.81 -11.56
C GLY A 111 1.92 -25.53 -11.23
N TYR A 112 1.64 -25.47 -9.95
CA TYR A 112 0.32 -25.13 -9.40
C TYR A 112 0.40 -23.83 -8.61
N GLN A 113 -0.64 -23.01 -8.74
CA GLN A 113 -0.83 -21.87 -7.86
C GLN A 113 -1.77 -22.26 -6.72
N VAL A 114 -1.31 -22.12 -5.49
CA VAL A 114 -2.09 -22.42 -4.29
C VAL A 114 -2.49 -21.12 -3.61
N PHE A 115 -3.78 -20.89 -3.45
CA PHE A 115 -4.30 -19.72 -2.76
C PHE A 115 -4.62 -20.05 -1.30
N LEU A 116 -4.00 -19.32 -0.38
CA LEU A 116 -4.25 -19.45 1.05
C LEU A 116 -5.42 -18.53 1.46
N LYS A 117 -6.23 -18.98 2.41
CA LYS A 117 -7.31 -18.15 3.00
C LYS A 117 -6.78 -17.00 3.85
N SER A 118 -5.55 -17.11 4.35
CA SER A 118 -4.88 -16.09 5.16
C SER A 118 -3.39 -16.08 4.85
N SER A 119 -2.79 -14.91 4.74
CA SER A 119 -1.35 -14.73 4.50
C SER A 119 -0.50 -14.79 5.78
N LYS A 120 -1.13 -14.86 6.98
CA LYS A 120 -0.41 -14.72 8.25
C LYS A 120 0.65 -15.78 8.53
N ASN A 121 0.47 -16.99 8.01
CA ASN A 121 1.35 -18.14 8.29
C ASN A 121 1.88 -18.76 7.00
N THR A 122 2.16 -17.95 5.98
CA THR A 122 2.57 -18.45 4.67
C THR A 122 3.82 -19.32 4.74
N ASP A 123 4.81 -18.95 5.55
CA ASP A 123 6.06 -19.72 5.69
C ASP A 123 5.83 -21.09 6.30
N GLU A 124 4.98 -21.20 7.33
CA GLU A 124 4.62 -22.46 7.95
C GLU A 124 3.92 -23.42 6.95
N TYR A 125 3.01 -22.88 6.11
CA TYR A 125 2.38 -23.67 5.06
C TYR A 125 3.35 -24.09 3.96
N VAL A 126 4.33 -23.25 3.62
CA VAL A 126 5.37 -23.55 2.64
C VAL A 126 6.28 -24.67 3.17
N ASP A 127 6.72 -24.59 4.43
CA ASP A 127 7.55 -25.61 5.05
C ASP A 127 6.80 -26.95 5.18
N TYR A 128 5.53 -26.87 5.57
CA TYR A 128 4.65 -28.05 5.61
C TYR A 128 4.49 -28.70 4.25
N ALA A 129 4.20 -27.90 3.20
CA ALA A 129 4.06 -28.42 1.84
C ALA A 129 5.37 -29.04 1.33
N ASN A 130 6.51 -28.38 1.54
CA ASN A 130 7.82 -28.91 1.15
C ASN A 130 8.20 -30.22 1.86
N SER A 131 7.62 -30.51 3.03
CA SER A 131 7.86 -31.77 3.74
C SER A 131 7.24 -33.01 3.08
N PHE A 132 6.24 -32.82 2.19
CA PHE A 132 5.55 -33.92 1.49
C PHE A 132 5.94 -34.04 0.01
N LEU A 133 6.62 -33.03 -0.53
CA LEU A 133 6.96 -32.99 -1.95
C LEU A 133 8.21 -33.81 -2.23
N ASP A 134 8.23 -34.42 -3.42
CA ASP A 134 9.42 -35.10 -3.93
C ASP A 134 10.54 -34.10 -4.25
N TYR A 135 11.76 -34.61 -4.31
CA TYR A 135 12.98 -33.81 -4.57
C TYR A 135 12.90 -32.91 -5.81
N ASN A 136 12.07 -33.25 -6.80
CA ASN A 136 11.90 -32.50 -8.05
C ASN A 136 10.84 -31.40 -7.97
N SER A 137 10.17 -31.22 -6.82
CA SER A 137 9.11 -30.24 -6.64
C SER A 137 9.41 -29.37 -5.43
N MET A 138 9.19 -28.07 -5.57
CA MET A 138 9.44 -27.12 -4.49
C MET A 138 8.35 -26.04 -4.47
N VAL A 139 7.88 -25.67 -3.28
CA VAL A 139 6.94 -24.58 -3.08
C VAL A 139 7.70 -23.32 -2.70
N PHE A 140 7.36 -22.24 -3.41
CA PHE A 140 7.88 -20.92 -3.11
C PHE A 140 6.72 -20.00 -2.73
N PRO A 141 6.85 -19.22 -1.67
CA PRO A 141 5.87 -18.18 -1.38
C PRO A 141 5.95 -17.06 -2.42
N TYR A 142 4.80 -16.48 -2.75
CA TYR A 142 4.68 -15.47 -3.80
C TYR A 142 5.58 -14.24 -3.57
N TYR A 143 5.81 -13.86 -2.32
CA TYR A 143 6.70 -12.74 -1.98
C TYR A 143 8.18 -13.01 -2.34
N LYS A 144 8.64 -14.27 -2.35
CA LYS A 144 10.00 -14.61 -2.81
C LYS A 144 10.14 -14.53 -4.33
N ILE A 145 9.08 -14.86 -5.06
CA ILE A 145 9.07 -14.77 -6.53
C ILE A 145 9.06 -13.29 -6.97
N ASN A 146 8.32 -12.45 -6.25
CA ASN A 146 8.15 -11.03 -6.54
C ASN A 146 8.84 -10.14 -5.50
N GLN A 147 10.05 -10.48 -5.10
CA GLN A 147 10.78 -9.82 -4.02
C GLN A 147 10.85 -8.30 -4.22
N GLN A 148 11.06 -7.81 -5.44
CA GLN A 148 11.14 -6.37 -5.71
C GLN A 148 9.88 -5.60 -5.31
N VAL A 149 8.70 -6.18 -5.55
CA VAL A 149 7.41 -5.55 -5.18
C VAL A 149 7.25 -5.52 -3.66
N PHE A 150 7.58 -6.63 -2.99
CA PHE A 150 7.46 -6.71 -1.53
C PHE A 150 8.52 -5.85 -0.82
N ASP A 151 9.75 -5.78 -1.32
CA ASP A 151 10.78 -4.88 -0.81
C ASP A 151 10.37 -3.42 -0.96
N TRP A 152 9.75 -3.06 -2.09
CA TRP A 152 9.20 -1.73 -2.30
C TRP A 152 8.07 -1.41 -1.29
N LEU A 153 7.15 -2.35 -1.02
CA LEU A 153 6.09 -2.18 -0.01
C LEU A 153 6.70 -2.00 1.40
N ASN A 154 7.68 -2.80 1.77
CA ASN A 154 8.38 -2.69 3.06
C ASN A 154 9.10 -1.33 3.21
N LEU A 155 9.68 -0.80 2.12
CA LEU A 155 10.27 0.54 2.11
C LEU A 155 9.21 1.62 2.37
N GLN A 156 8.01 1.47 1.80
CA GLN A 156 6.91 2.42 2.05
C GLN A 156 6.48 2.41 3.51
N ASP A 157 6.33 1.25 4.13
CA ASP A 157 6.01 1.13 5.56
C ASP A 157 7.10 1.79 6.43
N THR A 158 8.37 1.58 6.10
CA THR A 158 9.50 2.21 6.80
C THR A 158 9.48 3.73 6.65
N ASN A 159 9.18 4.25 5.46
CA ASN A 159 9.05 5.68 5.20
C ASN A 159 7.91 6.30 6.01
N VAL A 160 6.77 5.63 6.12
CA VAL A 160 5.63 6.09 6.93
C VAL A 160 6.04 6.19 8.42
N ILE A 161 6.71 5.19 8.97
CA ILE A 161 7.20 5.20 10.35
C ILE A 161 8.17 6.37 10.58
N LEU A 162 9.10 6.59 9.65
CA LEU A 162 10.07 7.68 9.72
C LEU A 162 9.36 9.04 9.71
N LEU A 163 8.39 9.25 8.80
CA LEU A 163 7.62 10.49 8.70
C LEU A 163 6.80 10.75 9.97
N ILE A 164 6.11 9.74 10.50
CA ILE A 164 5.33 9.86 11.75
C ILE A 164 6.25 10.22 12.91
N THR A 165 7.42 9.58 13.01
CA THR A 165 8.39 9.87 14.07
C THR A 165 8.90 11.30 13.98
N LEU A 166 9.27 11.75 12.78
CA LEU A 166 9.75 13.12 12.56
C LEU A 166 8.65 14.15 12.90
N MET A 167 7.41 13.91 12.45
CA MET A 167 6.27 14.76 12.78
C MET A 167 5.99 14.80 14.29
N ALA A 168 6.12 13.67 14.99
CA ALA A 168 5.96 13.60 16.45
C ALA A 168 7.00 14.46 17.16
N VAL A 169 8.25 14.42 16.73
CA VAL A 169 9.34 15.26 17.29
C VAL A 169 9.05 16.74 17.07
N VAL A 170 8.70 17.13 15.84
CA VAL A 170 8.37 18.53 15.51
C VAL A 170 7.16 19.01 16.32
N CYS A 171 6.13 18.18 16.45
CA CYS A 171 4.95 18.48 17.26
C CYS A 171 5.33 18.71 18.73
N ALA A 172 6.15 17.83 19.32
CA ALA A 172 6.58 17.97 20.70
C ALA A 172 7.36 19.26 20.93
N ILE A 173 8.32 19.61 20.04
CA ILE A 173 9.09 20.86 20.12
C ILE A 173 8.16 22.07 20.02
N THR A 174 7.20 22.04 19.11
CA THR A 174 6.24 23.12 18.89
C THR A 174 5.36 23.32 20.13
N VAL A 175 4.82 22.25 20.73
CA VAL A 175 4.03 22.31 21.96
C VAL A 175 4.85 22.88 23.12
N ILE A 176 6.11 22.43 23.29
CA ILE A 176 7.01 22.95 24.32
C ILE A 176 7.22 24.46 24.11
N SER A 177 7.51 24.90 22.89
CA SER A 177 7.77 26.31 22.58
C SER A 177 6.55 27.18 22.85
N ILE A 178 5.37 26.78 22.37
CA ILE A 178 4.13 27.52 22.60
C ILE A 178 3.81 27.61 24.10
N MET A 179 3.99 26.52 24.85
CA MET A 179 3.75 26.49 26.27
C MET A 179 4.68 27.43 27.05
N ILE A 180 5.97 27.49 26.67
CA ILE A 180 6.92 28.43 27.26
C ILE A 180 6.47 29.87 27.02
N ILE A 181 6.08 30.19 25.79
CA ILE A 181 5.57 31.52 25.43
C ILE A 181 4.35 31.89 26.28
N ILE A 182 3.35 30.98 26.36
CA ILE A 182 2.13 31.22 27.15
C ILE A 182 2.46 31.41 28.65
N ILE A 183 3.40 30.63 29.20
CA ILE A 183 3.81 30.74 30.61
C ILE A 183 4.49 32.10 30.87
N ILE A 184 5.36 32.56 29.97
CA ILE A 184 6.02 33.85 30.07
C ILE A 184 5.01 34.99 29.96
N GLU A 185 4.15 34.95 28.94
CA GLU A 185 3.10 35.97 28.73
C GLU A 185 2.13 36.09 29.90
N LYS A 186 1.80 34.97 30.53
CA LYS A 186 0.88 34.92 31.69
C LYS A 186 1.59 34.87 33.05
N SER A 187 2.86 35.26 33.10
CA SER A 187 3.66 35.20 34.35
C SER A 187 3.08 36.07 35.46
N SER A 188 2.60 37.27 35.17
CA SER A 188 1.92 38.15 36.10
C SER A 188 0.68 37.49 36.71
N MET A 189 -0.20 36.90 35.85
CA MET A 189 -1.36 36.14 36.32
C MET A 189 -0.96 34.95 37.22
N ILE A 190 0.10 34.23 36.87
CA ILE A 190 0.63 33.15 37.71
C ILE A 190 1.08 33.67 39.05
N GLY A 191 1.75 34.82 39.07
CA GLY A 191 2.18 35.49 40.32
C GLY A 191 1.03 35.83 41.23
N VAL A 192 -0.04 36.43 40.69
CA VAL A 192 -1.29 36.78 41.42
C VAL A 192 -1.96 35.53 41.99
N LEU A 193 -2.13 34.46 41.16
CA LEU A 193 -2.75 33.23 41.63
C LEU A 193 -1.96 32.58 42.79
N LYS A 194 -0.62 32.61 42.75
CA LYS A 194 0.21 32.13 43.82
C LYS A 194 0.15 33.01 45.09
N ALA A 195 0.05 34.34 44.89
CA ALA A 195 -0.11 35.27 46.03
C ALA A 195 -1.45 35.07 46.75
N LEU A 196 -2.50 34.62 46.03
CA LEU A 196 -3.81 34.24 46.56
C LEU A 196 -3.81 32.84 47.21
N GLY A 197 -2.65 32.15 47.27
CA GLY A 197 -2.49 30.85 47.93
C GLY A 197 -2.66 29.62 47.02
N MET A 198 -2.74 29.79 45.66
CA MET A 198 -2.79 28.66 44.79
C MET A 198 -1.46 27.91 44.74
N ASP A 199 -1.47 26.60 44.95
CA ASP A 199 -0.27 25.76 44.91
C ASP A 199 0.24 25.53 43.48
N ASN A 200 1.54 25.25 43.38
CA ASN A 200 2.20 25.06 42.08
C ASN A 200 1.58 23.93 41.24
N ARG A 201 1.01 22.91 41.90
CA ARG A 201 0.40 21.75 41.20
C ARG A 201 -0.91 22.18 40.52
N SER A 202 -1.73 22.95 41.22
CA SER A 202 -3.00 23.46 40.68
C SER A 202 -2.74 24.39 39.46
N VAL A 203 -1.77 25.29 39.55
CA VAL A 203 -1.39 26.14 38.44
C VAL A 203 -0.90 25.31 37.26
N ARG A 204 -0.06 24.29 37.47
CA ARG A 204 0.38 23.38 36.37
C ARG A 204 -0.80 22.70 35.69
N ILE A 205 -1.77 22.18 36.43
CA ILE A 205 -2.93 21.51 35.89
C ILE A 205 -3.71 22.47 34.97
N VAL A 206 -3.91 23.71 35.35
CA VAL A 206 -4.60 24.73 34.51
C VAL A 206 -3.89 24.89 33.16
N PHE A 207 -2.56 25.04 33.16
CA PHE A 207 -1.81 25.19 31.89
C PHE A 207 -1.77 23.91 31.08
N MET A 208 -1.66 22.74 31.69
CA MET A 208 -1.74 21.44 30.99
C MET A 208 -3.12 21.22 30.35
N THR A 209 -4.20 21.57 31.07
CA THR A 209 -5.56 21.49 30.52
C THR A 209 -5.74 22.44 29.33
N LYS A 210 -5.17 23.66 29.41
CA LYS A 210 -5.18 24.61 28.31
C LYS A 210 -4.41 24.08 27.09
N SER A 211 -3.25 23.45 27.30
CA SER A 211 -2.47 22.80 26.25
C SER A 211 -3.26 21.66 25.58
N LEU A 212 -3.90 20.83 26.41
CA LEU A 212 -4.72 19.72 25.90
C LEU A 212 -5.91 20.22 25.06
N TYR A 213 -6.59 21.26 25.53
CA TYR A 213 -7.70 21.88 24.79
C TYR A 213 -7.25 22.43 23.44
N LEU A 214 -6.11 23.14 23.40
CA LEU A 214 -5.57 23.70 22.16
C LEU A 214 -5.13 22.58 21.18
N SER A 215 -4.50 21.53 21.72
CA SER A 215 -4.10 20.35 20.93
C SER A 215 -5.33 19.61 20.38
N ALA A 216 -6.39 19.46 21.16
CA ALA A 216 -7.62 18.83 20.71
C ALA A 216 -8.28 19.61 19.57
N LEU A 217 -8.33 20.92 19.64
CA LEU A 217 -8.80 21.78 18.55
C LEU A 217 -7.94 21.60 17.29
N GLY A 218 -6.61 21.55 17.44
CA GLY A 218 -5.69 21.31 16.35
C GLY A 218 -5.91 19.96 15.67
N VAL A 219 -6.12 18.89 16.45
CA VAL A 219 -6.45 17.55 15.95
C VAL A 219 -7.75 17.56 15.15
N ILE A 220 -8.83 18.18 15.67
CA ILE A 220 -10.12 18.25 14.95
C ILE A 220 -9.97 18.99 13.62
N ILE A 221 -9.29 20.13 13.60
CA ILE A 221 -9.05 20.87 12.35
C ILE A 221 -8.20 20.05 11.39
N GLY A 222 -7.16 19.40 11.89
CA GLY A 222 -6.29 18.51 11.11
C GLY A 222 -7.05 17.34 10.49
N ASP A 223 -7.92 16.68 11.25
CA ASP A 223 -8.76 15.58 10.77
C ASP A 223 -9.71 16.03 9.66
N VAL A 224 -10.38 17.18 9.84
CA VAL A 224 -11.30 17.72 8.81
C VAL A 224 -10.54 17.95 7.51
N LEU A 225 -9.35 18.56 7.57
CA LEU A 225 -8.52 18.79 6.39
C LEU A 225 -8.04 17.47 5.76
N ALA A 226 -7.52 16.54 6.57
CA ALA A 226 -7.03 15.26 6.11
C ALA A 226 -8.11 14.40 5.46
N ILE A 227 -9.29 14.29 6.10
CA ILE A 227 -10.41 13.52 5.56
C ILE A 227 -10.93 14.17 4.26
N THR A 228 -11.02 15.50 4.21
CA THR A 228 -11.45 16.22 3.00
C THR A 228 -10.50 15.93 1.83
N LEU A 229 -9.18 16.04 2.05
CA LEU A 229 -8.19 15.74 1.02
C LEU A 229 -8.22 14.27 0.60
N SER A 230 -8.40 13.36 1.54
CA SER A 230 -8.52 11.92 1.29
C SER A 230 -9.74 11.59 0.44
N VAL A 231 -10.87 12.19 0.75
CA VAL A 231 -12.12 12.02 -0.02
C VAL A 231 -11.96 12.60 -1.44
N LEU A 232 -11.38 13.79 -1.56
CA LEU A 232 -11.09 14.40 -2.86
C LEU A 232 -10.18 13.50 -3.71
N GLN A 233 -9.12 12.98 -3.13
CA GLN A 233 -8.22 12.05 -3.84
C GLN A 233 -8.95 10.78 -4.29
N LYS A 234 -9.79 10.20 -3.41
CA LYS A 234 -10.53 8.97 -3.70
C LYS A 234 -11.53 9.13 -4.86
N TYR A 235 -12.22 10.28 -4.95
CA TYR A 235 -13.22 10.50 -5.99
C TYR A 235 -12.66 11.10 -7.27
N PHE A 236 -11.67 11.98 -7.17
CA PHE A 236 -11.14 12.71 -8.33
C PHE A 236 -9.81 12.19 -8.84
N SER A 237 -9.14 11.26 -8.11
CA SER A 237 -7.84 10.71 -8.51
C SER A 237 -6.84 11.80 -8.96
N ILE A 238 -6.76 12.89 -8.17
CA ILE A 238 -5.99 14.10 -8.50
C ILE A 238 -4.51 13.76 -8.67
N ILE A 239 -3.97 12.96 -7.74
CA ILE A 239 -2.58 12.53 -7.76
C ILE A 239 -2.50 11.22 -8.53
N LYS A 240 -1.95 11.28 -9.74
CA LYS A 240 -1.66 10.12 -10.58
C LYS A 240 -0.20 9.70 -10.38
N LEU A 241 0.02 8.40 -10.38
CA LEU A 241 1.34 7.79 -10.29
C LEU A 241 1.74 7.20 -11.63
N SER A 242 3.04 7.14 -11.91
CA SER A 242 3.52 6.39 -13.06
C SER A 242 3.52 4.89 -12.73
N GLN A 243 2.78 4.10 -13.49
CA GLN A 243 2.67 2.65 -13.31
C GLN A 243 4.03 1.93 -13.36
N GLU A 244 4.98 2.48 -14.14
CA GLU A 244 6.32 1.89 -14.26
C GLU A 244 7.13 1.92 -12.95
N SER A 245 6.91 2.94 -12.11
CA SER A 245 7.68 3.14 -10.88
C SER A 245 6.93 2.71 -9.61
N TYR A 246 5.58 2.79 -9.64
CA TYR A 246 4.75 2.63 -8.44
C TYR A 246 3.79 1.44 -8.52
N TYR A 247 3.77 0.67 -9.60
CA TYR A 247 2.86 -0.46 -9.82
C TYR A 247 1.37 -0.12 -9.69
N MET A 248 1.03 1.16 -9.71
CA MET A 248 -0.33 1.70 -9.56
C MET A 248 -0.50 2.96 -10.40
N SER A 249 -1.69 3.18 -10.95
CA SER A 249 -2.02 4.37 -11.74
C SER A 249 -2.41 5.58 -10.89
N THR A 250 -2.93 5.35 -9.69
CA THR A 250 -3.40 6.39 -8.76
C THR A 250 -3.01 6.05 -7.32
N VAL A 251 -2.88 7.06 -6.48
CA VAL A 251 -2.65 6.83 -5.04
C VAL A 251 -3.91 6.22 -4.43
N PRO A 252 -3.85 4.96 -3.93
CA PRO A 252 -4.97 4.34 -3.26
C PRO A 252 -5.21 5.00 -1.90
N VAL A 253 -6.45 5.37 -1.61
CA VAL A 253 -6.83 5.96 -0.32
C VAL A 253 -7.83 5.05 0.37
N GLU A 254 -7.42 4.48 1.50
CA GLU A 254 -8.28 3.75 2.42
C GLU A 254 -8.47 4.57 3.70
N ILE A 255 -9.73 4.88 4.02
CA ILE A 255 -10.07 5.62 5.24
C ILE A 255 -10.37 4.59 6.34
N ASN A 256 -9.38 4.33 7.18
CA ASN A 256 -9.51 3.42 8.32
C ASN A 256 -9.77 4.24 9.61
N VAL A 257 -11.02 4.22 10.08
CA VAL A 257 -11.45 4.97 11.27
C VAL A 257 -10.67 4.56 12.53
N ALA A 258 -10.35 3.27 12.68
CA ALA A 258 -9.60 2.80 13.84
C ALA A 258 -8.16 3.35 13.85
N ALA A 259 -7.52 3.45 12.68
CA ALA A 259 -6.20 4.06 12.54
C ALA A 259 -6.23 5.55 12.88
N ILE A 260 -7.24 6.29 12.39
CA ILE A 260 -7.42 7.73 12.69
C ILE A 260 -7.55 7.94 14.21
N ILE A 261 -8.41 7.16 14.87
CA ILE A 261 -8.60 7.25 16.33
C ILE A 261 -7.29 6.95 17.07
N THR A 262 -6.55 5.93 16.66
CA THR A 262 -5.29 5.55 17.30
C THR A 262 -4.24 6.66 17.17
N VAL A 263 -4.11 7.25 15.98
CA VAL A 263 -3.18 8.37 15.74
C VAL A 263 -3.59 9.59 16.57
N ASN A 264 -4.88 9.93 16.63
CA ASN A 264 -5.38 11.07 17.40
C ASN A 264 -5.12 10.91 18.91
N ILE A 265 -5.39 9.73 19.46
CA ILE A 265 -5.12 9.45 20.88
C ILE A 265 -3.62 9.54 21.14
N SER A 266 -2.78 8.97 20.29
CA SER A 266 -1.32 9.03 20.46
C SER A 266 -0.77 10.46 20.34
N ALA A 267 -1.32 11.28 19.44
CA ALA A 267 -0.95 12.68 19.28
C ALA A 267 -1.33 13.51 20.52
N LEU A 268 -2.55 13.37 21.05
CA LEU A 268 -2.97 14.05 22.26
C LEU A 268 -2.14 13.65 23.47
N LEU A 269 -1.82 12.37 23.59
CA LEU A 269 -0.96 11.86 24.65
C LEU A 269 0.47 12.43 24.56
N LEU A 270 1.03 12.50 23.35
CA LEU A 270 2.31 13.11 23.08
C LEU A 270 2.30 14.61 23.46
N CYS A 271 1.30 15.37 23.08
CA CYS A 271 1.14 16.78 23.43
C CYS A 271 1.05 16.98 24.93
N LEU A 272 0.32 16.11 25.63
CA LEU A 272 0.21 16.14 27.06
C LEU A 272 1.55 15.87 27.74
N LEU A 273 2.29 14.85 27.29
CA LEU A 273 3.62 14.53 27.81
C LEU A 273 4.62 15.68 27.54
N ALA A 274 4.61 16.23 26.32
CA ALA A 274 5.47 17.35 25.96
C ALA A 274 5.19 18.59 26.83
N SER A 275 3.94 18.84 27.21
CA SER A 275 3.56 19.98 28.05
C SER A 275 4.02 19.88 29.51
N VAL A 276 4.40 18.68 29.97
CA VAL A 276 4.93 18.48 31.35
C VAL A 276 6.25 19.23 31.54
N ILE A 277 7.13 19.22 30.53
CA ILE A 277 8.46 19.86 30.61
C ILE A 277 8.33 21.36 30.89
N PRO A 278 7.64 22.18 30.08
CA PRO A 278 7.51 23.62 30.33
C PRO A 278 6.68 23.93 31.59
N SER A 279 5.67 23.09 31.88
CA SER A 279 4.86 23.31 33.10
C SER A 279 5.66 23.20 34.40
N SER A 280 6.80 22.48 34.40
CA SER A 280 7.70 22.40 35.53
C SER A 280 8.35 23.77 35.87
N MET A 281 8.51 24.65 34.86
CA MET A 281 9.08 25.99 35.03
C MET A 281 8.15 26.92 35.84
N ILE A 282 6.86 26.65 35.92
CA ILE A 282 5.87 27.42 36.68
C ILE A 282 6.27 27.48 38.17
N GLY A 283 6.89 26.42 38.70
CA GLY A 283 7.40 26.37 40.08
C GLY A 283 8.46 27.44 40.39
N ARG A 284 9.24 27.87 39.40
CA ARG A 284 10.34 28.82 39.50
C ARG A 284 9.90 30.28 39.45
N ILE A 285 8.67 30.58 39.05
CA ILE A 285 8.15 31.94 39.00
C ILE A 285 7.80 32.39 40.44
N SER A 286 8.53 33.42 40.95
CA SER A 286 8.25 33.98 42.26
C SER A 286 7.08 34.98 42.14
N PRO A 287 6.17 35.05 43.16
CA PRO A 287 5.07 36.03 43.16
C PRO A 287 5.58 37.49 43.13
N PHE A 288 6.70 37.75 43.78
CA PHE A 288 7.28 39.09 43.89
C PHE A 288 7.81 39.62 42.55
N SER A 289 8.59 38.82 41.82
CA SER A 289 9.16 39.22 40.51
C SER A 289 8.11 39.34 39.42
N ALA A 290 7.00 38.58 39.50
CA ALA A 290 5.94 38.58 38.50
C ALA A 290 5.05 39.85 38.55
N ILE A 291 4.91 40.50 39.73
CA ILE A 291 4.11 41.73 39.91
C ILE A 291 4.94 43.00 39.57
N GLN A 292 6.29 42.91 39.63
CA GLN A 292 7.18 44.04 39.40
C GLN A 292 7.59 44.24 37.93
N SER A 293 7.19 43.34 37.04
CA SER A 293 7.59 43.33 35.63
C SER A 293 6.56 44.02 34.68
N GLU A 294 5.63 44.79 35.21
CA GLU A 294 4.87 45.83 34.49
C GLU A 294 5.64 47.14 34.68
#